data_25e4972add6733c1e7cc2ad5cc658ae5
#
_entry.id   25e4972add6733c1e7cc2ad5cc658ae5
#
_cell.length_a   1.000
_cell.length_b   1.000
_cell.length_c   1.000
_cell.angle_alpha   90.00
_cell.angle_beta   90.00
_cell.angle_gamma   90.00
#
_symmetry.space_group_name_H-M   'P 1'
#
loop_
_entity.id
_entity.type
_entity.pdbx_description
1 polymer ?
#
loop_
_entity_poly.entity_id
_entity_poly.type
_entity_poly.pdbx_seq_one_letter_code
_entity_poly.pdbx_strand_id
1 'polypeptide(L)'
;MFNQENRNWTEYRKLPKLCEVDFHPHDRYDDFRHLTYDEKIYWWHEKTCNALQSAYEGGFQWVLFLHGHSTSRPGKTTARSVVRGIMRSKDATPFIVRRECIQHPSVFLAAIRERP
;
A
#
# COMPACT_ATOMS: atom_id res chain seq x y z
N MET A 1 -11.56 -0.85 11.68
CA MET A 1 -11.41 0.48 11.07
C MET A 1 -9.97 0.93 11.20
N PHE A 2 -9.49 1.67 10.23
CA PHE A 2 -8.10 2.11 10.23
C PHE A 2 -7.92 3.36 11.08
N ASN A 3 -6.75 3.49 11.72
CA ASN A 3 -6.38 4.72 12.39
C ASN A 3 -6.04 5.78 11.36
N GLN A 4 -6.50 7.00 11.58
CA GLN A 4 -6.21 8.11 10.69
C GLN A 4 -5.11 8.96 11.30
N GLU A 5 -4.03 9.17 10.56
CA GLU A 5 -2.94 10.03 11.03
C GLU A 5 -2.51 11.00 9.93
N ASN A 6 -1.91 12.09 10.35
CA ASN A 6 -1.48 13.16 9.46
C ASN A 6 -0.08 13.67 9.81
N ARG A 7 0.64 12.93 10.63
CA ARG A 7 2.00 13.31 11.05
C ARG A 7 2.99 12.99 9.94
N ASN A 8 4.26 13.33 10.16
CA ASN A 8 5.32 13.01 9.22
C ASN A 8 5.46 11.50 9.06
N TRP A 9 5.08 10.99 7.88
CA TRP A 9 5.02 9.55 7.65
C TRP A 9 6.40 8.88 7.65
N THR A 10 7.49 9.64 7.47
CA THR A 10 8.83 9.06 7.50
C THR A 10 9.18 8.46 8.85
N GLU A 11 8.46 8.87 9.89
CA GLU A 11 8.61 8.28 11.22
C GLU A 11 8.28 6.79 11.24
N TYR A 12 7.38 6.34 10.36
CA TYR A 12 7.01 4.92 10.30
C TYR A 12 8.18 4.03 9.89
N ARG A 13 9.18 4.60 9.20
CA ARG A 13 10.36 3.84 8.79
C ARG A 13 11.17 3.31 9.96
N LYS A 14 10.94 3.82 11.15
CA LYS A 14 11.63 3.39 12.37
C LYS A 14 11.04 2.12 12.97
N LEU A 15 9.89 1.68 12.47
CA LEU A 15 9.23 0.47 12.99
C LEU A 15 10.05 -0.78 12.66
N PRO A 16 10.06 -1.78 13.58
CA PRO A 16 10.83 -3.00 13.36
C PRO A 16 10.17 -3.88 12.29
N LYS A 17 10.97 -4.62 11.56
CA LYS A 17 10.51 -5.58 10.54
C LYS A 17 9.53 -4.95 9.56
N LEU A 18 9.90 -3.80 9.06
CA LEU A 18 9.10 -3.05 8.11
C LEU A 18 9.60 -3.29 6.69
N CYS A 19 8.66 -3.53 5.78
CA CYS A 19 8.90 -3.64 4.35
C CYS A 19 8.29 -2.41 3.67
N GLU A 20 9.02 -1.79 2.76
CA GLU A 20 8.55 -0.62 2.02
C GLU A 20 8.17 -0.99 0.60
N VAL A 21 7.04 -0.48 0.13
CA VAL A 21 6.57 -0.69 -1.23
C VAL A 21 6.27 0.66 -1.84
N ASP A 22 7.00 1.01 -2.89
CA ASP A 22 6.89 2.33 -3.54
C ASP A 22 6.15 2.18 -4.86
N PHE A 23 5.09 2.96 -5.02
CA PHE A 23 4.27 2.97 -6.23
C PHE A 23 4.71 4.03 -7.24
N HIS A 24 5.69 4.85 -6.89
CA HIS A 24 6.18 5.87 -7.81
C HIS A 24 7.07 5.21 -8.86
N PRO A 25 6.92 5.58 -10.13
CA PRO A 25 7.82 5.05 -11.16
C PRO A 25 9.17 5.72 -11.03
N HIS A 26 10.13 5.00 -10.47
CA HIS A 26 11.51 5.46 -10.37
C HIS A 26 12.33 5.04 -11.58
N ASP A 27 11.77 4.17 -12.39
CA ASP A 27 12.51 3.58 -13.48
C ASP A 27 12.54 4.52 -14.67
N ARG A 28 13.74 4.87 -15.07
CA ARG A 28 13.95 5.71 -16.25
C ARG A 28 13.58 5.00 -17.54
N TYR A 29 13.45 3.69 -17.54
CA TYR A 29 13.00 2.93 -18.70
C TYR A 29 11.52 3.05 -18.92
N ASP A 30 10.81 3.36 -17.88
CA ASP A 30 9.53 3.98 -17.98
C ASP A 30 8.43 3.16 -18.64
N ASP A 31 8.47 1.88 -18.39
CA ASP A 31 7.42 1.00 -18.87
C ASP A 31 6.05 1.42 -18.37
N PHE A 32 6.03 2.05 -17.20
CA PHE A 32 4.79 2.49 -16.58
C PHE A 32 4.06 3.53 -17.44
N ARG A 33 4.80 4.40 -18.14
CA ARG A 33 4.17 5.42 -19.00
C ARG A 33 3.43 4.83 -20.19
N HIS A 34 3.82 3.65 -20.63
CA HIS A 34 3.19 2.99 -21.76
C HIS A 34 1.94 2.21 -21.39
N LEU A 35 1.65 2.09 -20.10
CA LEU A 35 0.49 1.36 -19.63
C LEU A 35 -0.78 2.20 -19.83
N THR A 36 -1.87 1.55 -20.21
CA THR A 36 -3.18 2.17 -20.22
C THR A 36 -3.61 2.43 -18.77
N TYR A 37 -4.68 3.23 -18.62
CA TYR A 37 -5.24 3.50 -17.30
C TYR A 37 -5.64 2.20 -16.59
N ASP A 38 -6.32 1.30 -17.30
CA ASP A 38 -6.76 0.02 -16.72
C ASP A 38 -5.57 -0.87 -16.35
N GLU A 39 -4.52 -0.86 -17.18
CA GLU A 39 -3.31 -1.61 -16.88
C GLU A 39 -2.61 -1.09 -15.63
N LYS A 40 -2.60 0.23 -15.43
CA LYS A 40 -2.04 0.84 -14.21
C LYS A 40 -2.80 0.41 -12.97
N ILE A 41 -4.13 0.40 -13.04
CA ILE A 41 -4.98 -0.04 -11.93
C ILE A 41 -4.68 -1.49 -11.59
N TYR A 42 -4.60 -2.34 -12.60
CA TYR A 42 -4.28 -3.76 -12.41
C TYR A 42 -2.91 -3.93 -11.77
N TRP A 43 -1.92 -3.17 -12.24
CA TRP A 43 -0.56 -3.24 -11.72
C TRP A 43 -0.51 -2.81 -10.24
N TRP A 44 -1.19 -1.73 -9.88
CA TRP A 44 -1.26 -1.28 -8.50
C TRP A 44 -1.92 -2.33 -7.61
N HIS A 45 -2.98 -2.94 -8.11
CA HIS A 45 -3.72 -3.98 -7.38
C HIS A 45 -2.81 -5.19 -7.11
N GLU A 46 -2.16 -5.69 -8.16
CA GLU A 46 -1.29 -6.85 -8.04
C GLU A 46 -0.10 -6.57 -7.13
N LYS A 47 0.50 -5.42 -7.26
CA LYS A 47 1.63 -5.03 -6.45
C LYS A 47 1.26 -4.99 -4.96
N THR A 48 0.08 -4.47 -4.65
CA THR A 48 -0.41 -4.39 -3.27
C THR A 48 -0.67 -5.79 -2.70
N CYS A 49 -1.40 -6.62 -3.44
CA CYS A 49 -1.73 -7.96 -2.98
C CYS A 49 -0.49 -8.82 -2.80
N ASN A 50 0.44 -8.75 -3.77
CA ASN A 50 1.69 -9.51 -3.69
C ASN A 50 2.55 -9.06 -2.51
N ALA A 51 2.58 -7.77 -2.22
CA ALA A 51 3.33 -7.24 -1.09
C ALA A 51 2.79 -7.75 0.24
N LEU A 52 1.46 -7.78 0.39
CA LEU A 52 0.83 -8.30 1.61
C LEU A 52 1.17 -9.77 1.82
N GLN A 53 1.04 -10.57 0.78
CA GLN A 53 1.33 -11.99 0.86
C GLN A 53 2.81 -12.23 1.16
N SER A 54 3.70 -11.55 0.46
CA SER A 54 5.15 -11.70 0.65
C SER A 54 5.58 -11.28 2.05
N ALA A 55 5.03 -10.19 2.55
CA ALA A 55 5.35 -9.72 3.90
C ALA A 55 4.88 -10.71 4.96
N TYR A 56 3.68 -11.24 4.79
CA TYR A 56 3.12 -12.23 5.71
C TYR A 56 4.00 -13.49 5.73
N GLU A 57 4.37 -14.00 4.55
CA GLU A 57 5.20 -15.19 4.43
C GLU A 57 6.63 -14.96 4.93
N GLY A 58 7.14 -13.75 4.76
CA GLY A 58 8.49 -13.39 5.16
C GLY A 58 8.64 -13.01 6.63
N GLY A 59 7.54 -12.97 7.38
CA GLY A 59 7.60 -12.63 8.81
C GLY A 59 7.76 -11.14 9.09
N PHE A 60 7.44 -10.28 8.14
CA PHE A 60 7.43 -8.83 8.38
C PHE A 60 6.26 -8.45 9.28
N GLN A 61 6.44 -7.42 10.07
CA GLN A 61 5.39 -6.92 10.96
C GLN A 61 4.61 -5.77 10.33
N TRP A 62 5.24 -5.04 9.39
CA TRP A 62 4.66 -3.84 8.80
C TRP A 62 4.99 -3.77 7.33
N VAL A 63 4.04 -3.26 6.54
CA VAL A 63 4.30 -2.87 5.16
C VAL A 63 3.91 -1.41 5.01
N LEU A 64 4.86 -0.61 4.56
CA LEU A 64 4.63 0.81 4.30
C LEU A 64 4.45 1.01 2.80
N PHE A 65 3.23 1.33 2.40
CA PHE A 65 2.89 1.57 0.99
C PHE A 65 3.00 3.06 0.69
N LEU A 66 3.95 3.42 -0.15
CA LEU A 66 4.17 4.80 -0.56
C LEU A 66 3.37 5.08 -1.83
N HIS A 67 2.09 5.34 -1.68
CA HIS A 67 1.19 5.57 -2.83
C HIS A 67 1.15 7.02 -3.30
N GLY A 68 1.69 7.92 -2.50
CA GLY A 68 1.72 9.34 -2.86
C GLY A 68 0.46 10.09 -2.49
N HIS A 69 0.60 11.40 -2.41
CA HIS A 69 -0.48 12.31 -2.09
C HIS A 69 -1.08 12.83 -3.40
N SER A 70 -1.68 11.94 -4.19
CA SER A 70 -2.27 12.35 -5.44
C SER A 70 -3.72 12.76 -5.22
N THR A 71 -4.03 13.97 -5.65
CA THR A 71 -5.41 14.41 -5.74
C THR A 71 -5.99 13.77 -7.00
N SER A 72 -6.97 12.91 -6.83
CA SER A 72 -7.61 12.29 -7.95
C SER A 72 -8.43 13.30 -8.72
N ARG A 73 -8.35 13.25 -10.05
CA ARG A 73 -9.32 13.91 -10.89
C ARG A 73 -10.66 13.20 -10.68
N PRO A 74 -11.79 13.91 -10.74
CA PRO A 74 -13.08 13.26 -10.63
C PRO A 74 -13.19 12.10 -11.60
N GLY A 75 -13.63 10.94 -11.07
CA GLY A 75 -13.80 9.74 -11.87
C GLY A 75 -12.53 8.94 -12.16
N LYS A 76 -11.37 9.36 -11.64
CA LYS A 76 -10.11 8.65 -11.84
C LYS A 76 -9.70 7.92 -10.58
N THR A 77 -9.29 6.65 -10.74
CA THR A 77 -8.72 5.85 -9.67
C THR A 77 -7.22 6.15 -9.55
N THR A 78 -6.73 6.24 -8.33
CA THR A 78 -5.31 6.48 -8.05
C THR A 78 -4.72 5.30 -7.29
N ALA A 79 -3.38 5.24 -7.21
CA ALA A 79 -2.72 4.22 -6.41
C ALA A 79 -3.23 4.25 -4.97
N ARG A 80 -3.45 5.44 -4.42
CA ARG A 80 -3.99 5.58 -3.06
C ARG A 80 -5.36 4.91 -2.92
N SER A 81 -6.26 5.13 -3.88
CA SER A 81 -7.60 4.51 -3.83
C SER A 81 -7.52 3.00 -3.96
N VAL A 82 -6.62 2.49 -4.80
CA VAL A 82 -6.44 1.05 -4.98
C VAL A 82 -5.96 0.41 -3.67
N VAL A 83 -4.92 0.99 -3.07
CA VAL A 83 -4.39 0.47 -1.80
C VAL A 83 -5.48 0.47 -0.72
N ARG A 84 -6.17 1.59 -0.55
CA ARG A 84 -7.22 1.71 0.47
C ARG A 84 -8.37 0.75 0.24
N GLY A 85 -8.75 0.55 -1.03
CA GLY A 85 -9.81 -0.38 -1.40
C GLY A 85 -9.45 -1.81 -1.03
N ILE A 86 -8.23 -2.23 -1.35
CA ILE A 86 -7.74 -3.58 -1.01
C ILE A 86 -7.71 -3.79 0.50
N MET A 87 -7.23 -2.79 1.25
CA MET A 87 -7.13 -2.91 2.70
C MET A 87 -8.51 -3.07 3.36
N ARG A 88 -9.57 -2.58 2.73
CA ARG A 88 -10.94 -2.77 3.21
C ARG A 88 -11.59 -4.03 2.70
N SER A 89 -10.95 -4.75 1.78
CA SER A 89 -11.53 -5.90 1.11
C SER A 89 -11.18 -7.21 1.79
N LYS A 90 -11.84 -8.29 1.36
CA LYS A 90 -11.54 -9.64 1.81
C LYS A 90 -10.13 -10.08 1.46
N ASP A 91 -9.56 -9.51 0.40
CA ASP A 91 -8.23 -9.91 -0.07
C ASP A 91 -7.16 -9.61 0.96
N ALA A 92 -7.32 -8.56 1.75
CA ALA A 92 -6.35 -8.21 2.79
C ALA A 92 -6.59 -8.93 4.11
N THR A 93 -7.80 -9.40 4.34
CA THR A 93 -8.20 -9.99 5.63
C THR A 93 -7.23 -11.04 6.18
N PRO A 94 -6.72 -12.00 5.37
CA PRO A 94 -5.80 -13.02 5.90
C PRO A 94 -4.46 -12.46 6.35
N PHE A 95 -4.10 -11.25 5.92
CA PHE A 95 -2.74 -10.74 6.08
C PHE A 95 -2.59 -9.60 7.05
N ILE A 96 -3.66 -8.84 7.34
CA ILE A 96 -3.53 -7.61 8.12
C ILE A 96 -4.36 -7.62 9.39
N VAL A 97 -3.91 -6.80 10.35
CA VAL A 97 -4.66 -6.50 11.58
C VAL A 97 -5.19 -5.09 11.43
N ARG A 98 -6.45 -4.97 11.02
CA ARG A 98 -7.02 -3.67 10.60
C ARG A 98 -6.97 -2.60 11.69
N ARG A 99 -7.21 -2.98 12.94
CA ARG A 99 -7.22 -2.01 14.04
C ARG A 99 -5.86 -1.38 14.30
N GLU A 100 -4.80 -1.99 13.79
CA GLU A 100 -3.43 -1.48 13.95
C GLU A 100 -2.90 -0.80 12.70
N CYS A 101 -3.64 -0.86 11.60
CA CYS A 101 -3.24 -0.18 10.37
C CYS A 101 -3.46 1.31 10.48
N ILE A 102 -2.62 2.08 9.78
CA ILE A 102 -2.70 3.55 9.78
C ILE A 102 -2.91 4.05 8.36
N GLN A 103 -3.95 4.85 8.17
CA GLN A 103 -4.27 5.47 6.90
C GLN A 103 -3.81 6.92 6.94
N HIS A 104 -2.83 7.25 6.11
CA HIS A 104 -2.22 8.57 6.02
C HIS A 104 -2.47 9.13 4.61
N PRO A 105 -2.55 10.45 4.43
CA PRO A 105 -2.76 11.02 3.08
C PRO A 105 -1.74 10.59 2.03
N SER A 106 -0.49 10.37 2.41
CA SER A 106 0.59 10.04 1.48
C SER A 106 0.99 8.57 1.45
N VAL A 107 0.66 7.82 2.50
CA VAL A 107 1.09 6.42 2.64
C VAL A 107 0.00 5.61 3.33
N PHE A 108 0.14 4.30 3.27
CA PHE A 108 -0.67 3.39 4.09
C PHE A 108 0.27 2.46 4.84
N LEU A 109 0.14 2.42 6.16
CA LEU A 109 0.93 1.52 6.99
C LEU A 109 0.07 0.33 7.38
N ALA A 110 0.37 -0.83 6.80
CA ALA A 110 -0.36 -2.06 7.06
C ALA A 110 0.33 -2.85 8.17
N ALA A 111 -0.44 -3.20 9.20
CA ALA A 111 0.01 -4.08 10.26
C ALA A 111 -0.22 -5.52 9.81
N ILE A 112 0.81 -6.34 9.77
CA ILE A 112 0.76 -7.70 9.24
C ILE A 112 0.51 -8.69 10.37
N ARG A 113 -0.39 -9.65 10.12
CA ARG A 113 -0.68 -10.70 11.09
C ARG A 113 0.54 -11.57 11.31
N GLU A 114 0.69 -12.06 12.52
CA GLU A 114 1.71 -13.07 12.82
C GLU A 114 1.32 -14.38 12.18
N ARG A 115 2.31 -15.07 11.65
CA ARG A 115 2.10 -16.43 11.16
C ARG A 115 2.03 -17.38 12.36
N PRO A 116 1.10 -18.34 12.32
CA PRO A 116 1.01 -19.34 13.38
C PRO A 116 2.23 -20.27 13.38
#